data_82750723d93fce43e32508ab71e361f3
#
_entry.id   82750723d93fce43e32508ab71e361f3
#
_cell.length_a   1.000
_cell.length_b   1.000
_cell.length_c   1.000
_cell.angle_alpha   90.00
_cell.angle_beta   90.00
_cell.angle_gamma   90.00
#
_symmetry.space_group_name_H-M   'P 1'
#
loop_
_entity.id
_entity.type
_entity.pdbx_description
1 polymer ?
#
loop_
_entity_poly.entity_id
_entity_poly.type
_entity_poly.pdbx_seq_one_letter_code
_entity_poly.pdbx_strand_id
1 'polypeptide(L)'
;MIRIIALSKNQIISIAQFGTLLAIAIFAPLLHNQLITGSIVNAVLFLAVLTLGWPSAVAIGALPSLIAAVSGTLPAPLIPMIPFIITSNAILIAAFYLFKNKNYWVGAVAGSVLKFLFLYSASAGLFNFIWPQKIAASIAVMMNWPQLITALLGATLAYLCLKMIKSLD
;
A
#
# COMPACT_ATOMS: atom_id res chain seq x y z
N MET A 1 31.23 -9.70 26.26
CA MET A 1 30.07 -10.60 26.58
C MET A 1 28.92 -10.23 25.63
N ILE A 2 28.67 -11.02 24.59
CA ILE A 2 27.56 -10.80 23.63
C ILE A 2 26.29 -11.29 24.32
N ARG A 3 25.40 -10.37 24.73
CA ARG A 3 24.06 -10.75 25.19
C ARG A 3 23.26 -11.23 23.98
N ILE A 4 23.03 -12.53 23.87
CA ILE A 4 22.08 -13.11 22.94
C ILE A 4 20.69 -12.71 23.46
N ILE A 5 20.05 -11.74 22.79
CA ILE A 5 18.69 -11.32 23.10
C ILE A 5 17.77 -12.38 22.47
N ALA A 6 17.22 -13.27 23.31
CA ALA A 6 16.21 -14.21 22.88
C ALA A 6 14.93 -13.45 22.56
N LEU A 7 14.46 -13.55 21.32
CA LEU A 7 13.19 -12.95 20.88
C LEU A 7 12.01 -13.69 21.54
N SER A 8 11.01 -12.94 21.98
CA SER A 8 9.76 -13.54 22.48
C SER A 8 8.96 -14.17 21.32
N LYS A 9 8.12 -15.15 21.61
CA LYS A 9 7.23 -15.79 20.62
C LYS A 9 6.43 -14.75 19.81
N ASN A 10 5.91 -13.72 20.45
CA ASN A 10 5.14 -12.67 19.81
C ASN A 10 5.99 -11.83 18.86
N GLN A 11 7.25 -11.56 19.20
CA GLN A 11 8.18 -10.85 18.32
C GLN A 11 8.51 -11.67 17.09
N ILE A 12 8.71 -12.97 17.24
CA ILE A 12 8.97 -13.88 16.09
C ILE A 12 7.78 -13.89 15.15
N ILE A 13 6.56 -13.99 15.67
CA ILE A 13 5.33 -13.96 14.86
C ILE A 13 5.20 -12.62 14.12
N SER A 14 5.42 -11.50 14.80
CA SER A 14 5.33 -10.17 14.17
C SER A 14 6.39 -9.98 13.07
N ILE A 15 7.60 -10.46 13.27
CA ILE A 15 8.67 -10.41 12.25
C ILE A 15 8.29 -11.27 11.04
N ALA A 16 7.77 -12.48 11.27
CA ALA A 16 7.32 -13.36 10.19
C ALA A 16 6.17 -12.74 9.40
N GLN A 17 5.17 -12.17 10.08
CA GLN A 17 4.07 -11.46 9.44
C GLN A 17 4.56 -10.25 8.61
N PHE A 18 5.45 -9.44 9.18
CA PHE A 18 6.04 -8.31 8.46
C PHE A 18 6.78 -8.76 7.20
N GLY A 19 7.63 -9.77 7.33
CA GLY A 19 8.39 -10.32 6.19
C GLY A 19 7.46 -10.88 5.10
N THR A 20 6.42 -11.63 5.48
CA THR A 20 5.44 -12.19 4.54
C THR A 20 4.67 -11.09 3.82
N LEU A 21 4.12 -10.12 4.55
CA LEU A 21 3.37 -9.02 3.95
C LEU A 21 4.24 -8.15 3.05
N LEU A 22 5.48 -7.87 3.48
CA LEU A 22 6.44 -7.12 2.68
C LEU A 22 6.81 -7.88 1.40
N ALA A 23 7.07 -9.19 1.48
CA ALA A 23 7.36 -10.02 0.31
C ALA A 23 6.20 -9.98 -0.69
N ILE A 24 4.95 -10.17 -0.24
CA ILE A 24 3.77 -10.07 -1.12
C ILE A 24 3.72 -8.70 -1.81
N ALA A 25 3.96 -7.60 -1.09
CA ALA A 25 3.94 -6.26 -1.66
C ALA A 25 5.06 -6.01 -2.69
N ILE A 26 6.26 -6.60 -2.48
CA ILE A 26 7.40 -6.48 -3.41
C ILE A 26 7.17 -7.32 -4.67
N PHE A 27 6.60 -8.51 -4.55
CA PHE A 27 6.39 -9.40 -5.69
C PHE A 27 5.12 -9.14 -6.48
N ALA A 28 4.11 -8.46 -5.90
CA ALA A 28 2.86 -8.13 -6.58
C ALA A 28 3.04 -7.40 -7.93
N PRO A 29 3.98 -6.44 -8.10
CA PRO A 29 4.22 -5.78 -9.38
C PRO A 29 4.64 -6.71 -10.53
N LEU A 30 5.23 -7.88 -10.23
CA LEU A 30 5.61 -8.87 -11.24
C LEU A 30 4.43 -9.47 -11.99
N LEU A 31 3.20 -9.27 -11.49
CA LEU A 31 1.97 -9.69 -12.19
C LEU A 31 1.65 -8.83 -13.42
N HIS A 32 2.36 -7.70 -13.61
CA HIS A 32 2.22 -6.79 -14.75
C HIS A 32 0.78 -6.32 -15.04
N ASN A 33 -0.10 -6.38 -14.03
CA ASN A 33 -1.48 -5.93 -14.11
C ASN A 33 -1.77 -4.96 -12.98
N GLN A 34 -2.02 -3.69 -13.32
CA GLN A 34 -2.21 -2.63 -12.34
C GLN A 34 -3.39 -2.87 -11.38
N LEU A 35 -4.51 -3.41 -11.88
CA LEU A 35 -5.67 -3.67 -11.04
C LEU A 35 -5.37 -4.78 -10.02
N ILE A 36 -4.73 -5.85 -10.44
CA ILE A 36 -4.36 -6.97 -9.56
C ILE A 36 -3.29 -6.52 -8.58
N THR A 37 -2.19 -5.95 -9.07
CA THR A 37 -1.08 -5.46 -8.25
C THR A 37 -1.56 -4.44 -7.21
N GLY A 38 -2.32 -3.45 -7.64
CA GLY A 38 -2.84 -2.41 -6.75
C GLY A 38 -3.78 -2.97 -5.69
N SER A 39 -4.64 -3.93 -6.06
CA SER A 39 -5.54 -4.59 -5.09
C SER A 39 -4.78 -5.39 -4.05
N ILE A 40 -3.77 -6.17 -4.46
CA ILE A 40 -2.92 -6.95 -3.55
C ILE A 40 -2.13 -6.03 -2.61
N VAL A 41 -1.47 -5.01 -3.15
CA VAL A 41 -0.69 -4.07 -2.32
C VAL A 41 -1.59 -3.35 -1.31
N ASN A 42 -2.74 -2.85 -1.73
CA ASN A 42 -3.68 -2.20 -0.80
C ASN A 42 -4.23 -3.20 0.25
N ALA A 43 -4.52 -4.45 -0.13
CA ALA A 43 -4.92 -5.49 0.83
C ALA A 43 -3.84 -5.72 1.89
N VAL A 44 -2.58 -5.80 1.47
CA VAL A 44 -1.41 -5.92 2.37
C VAL A 44 -1.35 -4.73 3.34
N LEU A 45 -1.59 -3.49 2.87
CA LEU A 45 -1.57 -2.31 3.73
C LEU A 45 -2.67 -2.38 4.80
N PHE A 46 -3.90 -2.74 4.43
CA PHE A 46 -5.00 -2.92 5.38
C PHE A 46 -4.71 -4.03 6.40
N LEU A 47 -4.19 -5.18 5.94
CA LEU A 47 -3.79 -6.29 6.82
C LEU A 47 -2.67 -5.85 7.76
N ALA A 48 -1.65 -5.16 7.26
CA ALA A 48 -0.54 -4.68 8.08
C ALA A 48 -0.99 -3.74 9.20
N VAL A 49 -1.95 -2.83 8.92
CA VAL A 49 -2.53 -1.94 9.96
C VAL A 49 -3.23 -2.75 11.04
N LEU A 50 -3.90 -3.84 10.68
CA LEU A 50 -4.71 -4.64 11.61
C LEU A 50 -3.89 -5.61 12.44
N THR A 51 -2.81 -6.16 11.87
CA THR A 51 -1.98 -7.19 12.50
C THR A 51 -0.72 -6.64 13.16
N LEU A 52 -0.08 -5.64 12.54
CA LEU A 52 1.23 -5.12 12.96
C LEU A 52 1.17 -3.67 13.46
N GLY A 53 0.07 -2.98 13.22
CA GLY A 53 -0.10 -1.57 13.53
C GLY A 53 0.42 -0.62 12.45
N TRP A 54 0.11 0.67 12.63
CA TRP A 54 0.36 1.70 11.62
C TRP A 54 1.84 1.92 11.25
N PRO A 55 2.85 1.85 12.18
CA PRO A 55 4.25 2.10 11.80
C PRO A 55 4.79 1.06 10.83
N SER A 56 4.49 -0.22 11.09
CA SER A 56 4.88 -1.32 10.21
C SER A 56 4.17 -1.24 8.85
N ALA A 57 2.89 -0.84 8.85
CA ALA A 57 2.13 -0.65 7.62
C ALA A 57 2.73 0.46 6.75
N VAL A 58 3.18 1.59 7.33
CA VAL A 58 3.85 2.68 6.60
C VAL A 58 5.16 2.18 5.97
N ALA A 59 5.96 1.42 6.72
CA ALA A 59 7.19 0.83 6.19
C ALA A 59 6.89 -0.10 5.00
N ILE A 60 5.88 -0.98 5.11
CA ILE A 60 5.45 -1.87 4.01
C ILE A 60 4.90 -1.05 2.84
N GLY A 61 4.25 0.09 3.08
CA GLY A 61 3.73 0.98 2.03
C GLY A 61 4.81 1.77 1.27
N ALA A 62 5.99 1.94 1.87
CA ALA A 62 7.10 2.71 1.29
C ALA A 62 8.16 1.81 0.61
N LEU A 63 8.57 0.74 1.28
CA LEU A 63 9.70 -0.10 0.88
C LEU A 63 9.59 -0.69 -0.54
N PRO A 64 8.45 -1.22 -1.01
CA PRO A 64 8.34 -1.79 -2.35
C PRO A 64 8.67 -0.79 -3.45
N SER A 65 8.20 0.46 -3.34
CA SER A 65 8.48 1.50 -4.32
C SER A 65 9.96 1.91 -4.34
N LEU A 66 10.59 1.98 -3.17
CA LEU A 66 12.02 2.28 -3.05
C LEU A 66 12.87 1.14 -3.61
N ILE A 67 12.53 -0.10 -3.29
CA ILE A 67 13.21 -1.29 -3.80
C ILE A 67 13.10 -1.35 -5.32
N ALA A 68 11.89 -1.13 -5.87
CA ALA A 68 11.67 -1.14 -7.31
C ALA A 68 12.48 -0.05 -8.05
N ALA A 69 12.68 1.12 -7.41
CA ALA A 69 13.51 2.19 -7.96
C ALA A 69 14.99 1.79 -7.99
N VAL A 70 15.51 1.26 -6.87
CA VAL A 70 16.92 0.90 -6.75
C VAL A 70 17.27 -0.32 -7.60
N SER A 71 16.36 -1.29 -7.72
CA SER A 71 16.55 -2.49 -8.55
C SER A 71 16.36 -2.24 -10.06
N GLY A 72 15.92 -1.03 -10.46
CA GLY A 72 15.66 -0.71 -11.87
C GLY A 72 14.42 -1.41 -12.45
N THR A 73 13.58 -2.03 -11.62
CA THR A 73 12.34 -2.69 -12.06
C THR A 73 11.20 -1.70 -12.28
N LEU A 74 11.31 -0.49 -11.71
CA LEU A 74 10.35 0.59 -11.95
C LEU A 74 10.70 1.33 -13.25
N PRO A 75 9.75 1.48 -14.19
CA PRO A 75 9.98 2.29 -15.39
C PRO A 75 10.42 3.71 -15.03
N ALA A 76 11.46 4.22 -15.69
CA ALA A 76 12.06 5.52 -15.40
C ALA A 76 11.04 6.69 -15.28
N PRO A 77 9.98 6.78 -16.10
CA PRO A 77 8.96 7.81 -15.96
C PRO A 77 8.19 7.77 -14.64
N LEU A 78 8.17 6.63 -13.93
CA LEU A 78 7.45 6.48 -12.67
C LEU A 78 8.32 6.80 -11.43
N ILE A 79 9.63 6.97 -11.59
CA ILE A 79 10.54 7.28 -10.46
C ILE A 79 10.11 8.55 -9.72
N PRO A 80 9.79 9.68 -10.38
CA PRO A 80 9.32 10.88 -9.70
C PRO A 80 7.97 10.71 -8.99
N MET A 81 7.21 9.62 -9.28
CA MET A 81 5.95 9.32 -8.60
C MET A 81 6.12 8.66 -7.23
N ILE A 82 7.31 8.16 -6.92
CA ILE A 82 7.56 7.44 -5.66
C ILE A 82 7.14 8.23 -4.42
N PRO A 83 7.51 9.51 -4.25
CA PRO A 83 7.08 10.28 -3.09
C PRO A 83 5.54 10.37 -2.97
N PHE A 84 4.85 10.52 -4.10
CA PHE A 84 3.39 10.59 -4.13
C PHE A 84 2.73 9.25 -3.80
N ILE A 85 3.29 8.14 -4.30
CA ILE A 85 2.81 6.79 -3.99
C ILE A 85 2.99 6.51 -2.49
N ILE A 86 4.17 6.79 -1.93
CA ILE A 86 4.45 6.60 -0.50
C ILE A 86 3.50 7.44 0.35
N THR A 87 3.35 8.73 0.02
CA THR A 87 2.45 9.63 0.75
C THR A 87 1.00 9.17 0.65
N SER A 88 0.54 8.76 -0.53
CA SER A 88 -0.82 8.26 -0.71
C SER A 88 -1.11 6.99 0.09
N ASN A 89 -0.13 6.09 0.17
CA ASN A 89 -0.20 4.90 1.01
C ASN A 89 -0.25 5.27 2.50
N ALA A 90 0.56 6.25 2.93
CA ALA A 90 0.52 6.75 4.31
C ALA A 90 -0.83 7.40 4.66
N ILE A 91 -1.45 8.14 3.73
CA ILE A 91 -2.79 8.71 3.90
C ILE A 91 -3.84 7.61 4.06
N LEU A 92 -3.82 6.57 3.21
CA LEU A 92 -4.72 5.43 3.33
C LEU A 92 -4.57 4.75 4.69
N ILE A 93 -3.33 4.48 5.11
CA ILE A 93 -3.01 3.82 6.38
C ILE A 93 -3.50 4.67 7.55
N ALA A 94 -3.22 5.97 7.55
CA ALA A 94 -3.59 6.88 8.63
C ALA A 94 -5.13 6.98 8.75
N ALA A 95 -5.83 7.22 7.65
CA ALA A 95 -7.28 7.30 7.65
C ALA A 95 -7.92 5.98 8.11
N PHE A 96 -7.44 4.85 7.59
CA PHE A 96 -7.95 3.54 8.02
C PHE A 96 -7.68 3.30 9.52
N TYR A 97 -6.49 3.60 10.00
CA TYR A 97 -6.13 3.44 11.41
C TYR A 97 -7.03 4.26 12.34
N LEU A 98 -7.37 5.48 11.97
CA LEU A 98 -8.23 6.37 12.77
C LEU A 98 -9.68 5.86 12.87
N PHE A 99 -10.21 5.28 11.81
CA PHE A 99 -11.63 4.93 11.74
C PHE A 99 -11.92 3.43 11.92
N LYS A 100 -10.92 2.53 11.79
CA LYS A 100 -11.11 1.07 11.87
C LYS A 100 -11.81 0.58 13.14
N ASN A 101 -11.60 1.28 14.27
CA ASN A 101 -12.20 0.90 15.56
C ASN A 101 -13.70 1.25 15.64
N LYS A 102 -14.16 2.25 14.86
CA LYS A 102 -15.59 2.60 14.75
C LYS A 102 -16.30 1.65 13.79
N ASN A 103 -15.77 1.47 12.62
CA ASN A 103 -16.26 0.55 11.60
C ASN A 103 -15.16 0.30 10.57
N TYR A 104 -14.92 -0.98 10.25
CA TYR A 104 -13.94 -1.38 9.24
C TYR A 104 -14.17 -0.68 7.90
N TRP A 105 -15.41 -0.73 7.40
CA TRP A 105 -15.75 -0.20 6.08
C TRP A 105 -15.68 1.33 6.01
N VAL A 106 -16.05 2.00 7.10
CA VAL A 106 -15.89 3.48 7.18
C VAL A 106 -14.41 3.85 7.05
N GLY A 107 -13.53 3.15 7.76
CA GLY A 107 -12.09 3.36 7.65
C GLY A 107 -11.55 3.03 6.26
N ALA A 108 -11.97 1.91 5.69
CA ALA A 108 -11.54 1.45 4.38
C ALA A 108 -11.96 2.42 3.26
N VAL A 109 -13.23 2.85 3.25
CA VAL A 109 -13.74 3.81 2.25
C VAL A 109 -13.07 5.17 2.42
N ALA A 110 -12.99 5.69 3.65
CA ALA A 110 -12.34 6.99 3.92
C ALA A 110 -10.86 6.97 3.46
N GLY A 111 -10.10 5.92 3.82
CA GLY A 111 -8.72 5.77 3.40
C GLY A 111 -8.57 5.67 1.87
N SER A 112 -9.43 4.90 1.21
CA SER A 112 -9.42 4.73 -0.24
C SER A 112 -9.74 6.03 -0.98
N VAL A 113 -10.76 6.77 -0.52
CA VAL A 113 -11.15 8.06 -1.11
C VAL A 113 -10.06 9.10 -0.91
N LEU A 114 -9.51 9.24 0.30
CA LEU A 114 -8.45 10.22 0.57
C LEU A 114 -7.18 9.92 -0.23
N LYS A 115 -6.77 8.65 -0.33
CA LYS A 115 -5.67 8.22 -1.20
C LYS A 115 -5.92 8.62 -2.65
N PHE A 116 -7.11 8.32 -3.17
CA PHE A 116 -7.49 8.67 -4.53
C PHE A 116 -7.47 10.18 -4.76
N LEU A 117 -8.10 10.96 -3.89
CA LEU A 117 -8.14 12.42 -4.00
C LEU A 117 -6.75 13.04 -4.00
N PHE A 118 -5.86 12.55 -3.14
CA PHE A 118 -4.47 12.99 -3.11
C PHE A 118 -3.74 12.72 -4.44
N LEU A 119 -3.82 11.48 -4.95
CA LEU A 119 -3.17 11.12 -6.21
C LEU A 119 -3.77 11.83 -7.41
N TYR A 120 -5.08 11.99 -7.44
CA TYR A 120 -5.79 12.75 -8.48
C TYR A 120 -5.34 14.21 -8.49
N SER A 121 -5.33 14.88 -7.33
CA SER A 121 -4.90 16.28 -7.21
C SER A 121 -3.42 16.45 -7.59
N ALA A 122 -2.55 15.54 -7.15
CA ALA A 122 -1.14 15.54 -7.51
C ALA A 122 -0.96 15.35 -9.03
N SER A 123 -1.72 14.44 -9.64
CA SER A 123 -1.65 14.19 -11.08
C SER A 123 -2.15 15.37 -11.91
N ALA A 124 -3.22 16.00 -11.50
CA ALA A 124 -3.80 17.14 -12.21
C ALA A 124 -2.93 18.40 -12.12
N GLY A 125 -2.27 18.63 -10.95
CA GLY A 125 -1.52 19.86 -10.70
C GLY A 125 -0.05 19.81 -11.15
N LEU A 126 0.63 18.66 -11.03
CA LEU A 126 2.08 18.58 -11.15
C LEU A 126 2.56 17.97 -12.47
N PHE A 127 1.77 17.11 -13.10
CA PHE A 127 2.28 16.35 -14.25
C PHE A 127 2.54 17.19 -15.50
N ASN A 128 1.74 18.23 -15.70
CA ASN A 128 1.92 19.13 -16.83
C ASN A 128 3.22 19.95 -16.76
N PHE A 129 3.80 20.08 -15.54
CA PHE A 129 5.05 20.82 -15.33
C PHE A 129 6.30 19.92 -15.40
N ILE A 130 6.17 18.61 -15.16
CA ILE A 130 7.31 17.71 -14.96
C ILE A 130 7.55 16.82 -16.18
N TRP A 131 6.48 16.46 -16.93
CA TRP A 131 6.57 15.49 -18.03
C TRP A 131 6.08 16.01 -19.37
N PRO A 132 6.66 15.50 -20.50
CA PRO A 132 6.06 15.64 -21.82
C PRO A 132 4.61 15.11 -21.82
N GLN A 133 3.72 15.78 -22.56
CA GLN A 133 2.27 15.52 -22.52
C GLN A 133 1.88 14.03 -22.68
N LYS A 134 2.57 13.27 -23.55
CA LYS A 134 2.26 11.84 -23.75
C LYS A 134 2.51 10.99 -22.51
N ILE A 135 3.60 11.26 -21.78
CA ILE A 135 3.96 10.53 -20.57
C ILE A 135 3.04 10.95 -19.42
N ALA A 136 2.80 12.26 -19.30
CA ALA A 136 1.89 12.80 -18.30
C ALA A 136 0.48 12.21 -18.41
N ALA A 137 -0.06 12.04 -19.61
CA ALA A 137 -1.36 11.44 -19.85
C ALA A 137 -1.42 9.97 -19.37
N SER A 138 -0.40 9.18 -19.66
CA SER A 138 -0.34 7.77 -19.22
C SER A 138 -0.28 7.65 -17.70
N ILE A 139 0.55 8.47 -17.04
CA ILE A 139 0.66 8.50 -15.58
C ILE A 139 -0.64 8.98 -14.95
N ALA A 140 -1.29 10.02 -15.51
CA ALA A 140 -2.55 10.53 -15.02
C ALA A 140 -3.65 9.46 -15.03
N VAL A 141 -3.74 8.65 -16.09
CA VAL A 141 -4.70 7.52 -16.15
C VAL A 141 -4.43 6.51 -15.04
N MET A 142 -3.16 6.18 -14.78
CA MET A 142 -2.78 5.21 -13.74
C MET A 142 -3.04 5.73 -12.31
N MET A 143 -2.94 7.04 -12.09
CA MET A 143 -3.09 7.69 -10.77
C MET A 143 -4.51 8.19 -10.50
N ASN A 144 -5.43 7.96 -11.42
CA ASN A 144 -6.81 8.38 -11.35
C ASN A 144 -7.70 7.29 -10.68
N TRP A 145 -8.94 7.18 -11.13
CA TRP A 145 -9.95 6.29 -10.57
C TRP A 145 -9.56 4.80 -10.42
N PRO A 146 -8.61 4.21 -11.20
CA PRO A 146 -8.11 2.87 -10.89
C PRO A 146 -7.55 2.73 -9.48
N GLN A 147 -6.98 3.80 -8.92
CA GLN A 147 -6.46 3.79 -7.54
C GLN A 147 -7.57 3.63 -6.49
N LEU A 148 -8.74 4.25 -6.73
CA LEU A 148 -9.90 4.08 -5.85
C LEU A 148 -10.42 2.63 -5.91
N ILE A 149 -10.57 2.08 -7.11
CA ILE A 149 -11.03 0.71 -7.30
C ILE A 149 -10.08 -0.29 -6.63
N THR A 150 -8.78 -0.17 -6.90
CA THR A 150 -7.80 -1.10 -6.30
C THR A 150 -7.73 -0.98 -4.79
N ALA A 151 -7.94 0.21 -4.22
CA ALA A 151 -7.98 0.38 -2.78
C ALA A 151 -9.23 -0.27 -2.17
N LEU A 152 -10.40 -0.13 -2.78
CA LEU A 152 -11.64 -0.78 -2.31
C LEU A 152 -11.61 -2.30 -2.50
N LEU A 153 -11.08 -2.80 -3.61
CA LEU A 153 -10.87 -4.23 -3.82
C LEU A 153 -9.86 -4.78 -2.79
N GLY A 154 -8.78 -4.05 -2.52
CA GLY A 154 -7.81 -4.40 -1.49
C GLY A 154 -8.43 -4.48 -0.10
N ALA A 155 -9.29 -3.52 0.25
CA ALA A 155 -10.04 -3.55 1.50
C ALA A 155 -10.94 -4.80 1.60
N THR A 156 -11.62 -5.15 0.51
CA THR A 156 -12.47 -6.34 0.46
C THR A 156 -11.65 -7.61 0.65
N LEU A 157 -10.52 -7.74 -0.07
CA LEU A 157 -9.61 -8.87 0.07
C LEU A 157 -9.07 -9.00 1.51
N ALA A 158 -8.64 -7.89 2.11
CA ALA A 158 -8.16 -7.90 3.50
C ALA A 158 -9.26 -8.32 4.49
N TYR A 159 -10.50 -7.85 4.29
CA TYR A 159 -11.64 -8.25 5.11
C TYR A 159 -11.93 -9.75 5.02
N LEU A 160 -11.93 -10.30 3.80
CA LEU A 160 -12.13 -11.73 3.57
C LEU A 160 -11.03 -12.57 4.21
N CYS A 161 -9.76 -12.18 4.04
CA CYS A 161 -8.64 -12.86 4.69
C CYS A 161 -8.79 -12.90 6.22
N LEU A 162 -9.16 -11.77 6.84
CA LEU A 162 -9.39 -11.72 8.29
C LEU A 162 -10.55 -12.58 8.74
N LYS A 163 -11.64 -12.61 7.97
CA LYS A 163 -12.79 -13.46 8.28
C LYS A 163 -12.43 -14.94 8.20
N MET A 164 -11.63 -15.33 7.21
CA MET A 164 -11.13 -16.70 7.08
C MET A 164 -10.24 -17.10 8.26
N ILE A 165 -9.28 -16.23 8.65
CA ILE A 165 -8.41 -16.51 9.81
C ILE A 165 -9.23 -16.71 11.09
N LYS A 166 -10.20 -15.81 11.35
CA LYS A 166 -11.06 -15.90 12.54
C LYS A 166 -12.04 -17.08 12.53
N SER A 167 -12.27 -17.71 11.41
CA SER A 167 -13.12 -18.91 11.33
C SER A 167 -12.34 -20.20 11.54
N LEU A 168 -11.00 -20.12 11.64
CA LEU A 168 -10.11 -21.24 11.90
C LEU A 168 -9.71 -21.33 13.38
N ASP A 169 -9.95 -20.25 14.16
CA ASP A 169 -9.81 -20.19 15.62
C ASP A 169 -11.13 -20.57 16.31
#